data_b001c5255fdcc25a5bfe22b4f30bd378
#
_entry.id   b001c5255fdcc25a5bfe22b4f30bd378
#
_cell.length_a   1.000
_cell.length_b   1.000
_cell.length_c   1.000
_cell.angle_alpha   90.00
_cell.angle_beta   90.00
_cell.angle_gamma   90.00
#
_symmetry.space_group_name_H-M   'P 1'
#
loop_
_entity.id
_entity.type
_entity.pdbx_description
1 polymer ?
#
loop_
_entity_poly.entity_id
_entity_poly.type
_entity_poly.pdbx_seq_one_letter_code
_entity_poly.pdbx_strand_id
1 'polypeptide(L)'
;MYKRQVSNIAAASLIKQRYDIEPLVHVTCRDRNLIGLQSHLLGLSLIGVNEILAITGDPSKVGHLPGATNVYDVNSKGLTELALRFNKGINTDGDALKKHTNFNIAGAFDPNVRKLDGAIKRLEKKVASGMSYFITQPVYSKEKIIQVYEETKHLNTPFFIGIMPIASYNNALFLHNEVPGIKMSDDVLNQFKAVKDDKEKTKELSLRLSKELIDTVHEYFNGLYIITPFQKVDYSLELAAYSKSITANKEAIL
;
A
#
# COMPACT_ATOMS: atom_id res chain seq x y z
N MET A 1 14.09 4.52 -14.72
CA MET A 1 12.70 4.25 -15.15
C MET A 1 11.83 5.41 -14.69
N TYR A 2 11.14 6.08 -15.61
CA TYR A 2 10.29 7.22 -15.26
C TYR A 2 9.04 6.73 -14.53
N LYS A 3 8.97 7.00 -13.24
CA LYS A 3 7.76 6.80 -12.45
C LYS A 3 6.78 7.92 -12.81
N ARG A 4 5.50 7.62 -13.06
CA ARG A 4 4.40 8.57 -13.30
C ARG A 4 4.36 9.22 -14.68
N GLN A 5 4.46 8.43 -15.72
CA GLN A 5 4.27 8.92 -17.09
C GLN A 5 2.80 8.94 -17.52
N VAL A 6 1.94 8.15 -16.86
CA VAL A 6 0.52 8.02 -17.21
C VAL A 6 -0.35 8.48 -16.04
N SER A 7 -1.47 9.13 -16.35
CA SER A 7 -2.49 9.47 -15.36
C SER A 7 -3.04 8.20 -14.69
N ASN A 8 -3.09 8.19 -13.36
CA ASN A 8 -3.63 7.07 -12.61
C ASN A 8 -5.14 6.87 -12.86
N ILE A 9 -5.92 7.93 -13.18
CA ILE A 9 -7.31 7.79 -13.64
C ILE A 9 -7.37 6.99 -14.94
N ALA A 10 -6.54 7.32 -15.93
CA ALA A 10 -6.53 6.62 -17.21
C ALA A 10 -6.15 5.14 -17.03
N ALA A 11 -5.13 4.85 -16.21
CA ALA A 11 -4.73 3.48 -15.90
C ALA A 11 -5.86 2.72 -15.18
N ALA A 12 -6.48 3.32 -14.16
CA ALA A 12 -7.57 2.73 -13.40
C ALA A 12 -8.80 2.44 -14.28
N SER A 13 -9.15 3.38 -15.17
CA SER A 13 -10.24 3.18 -16.14
C SER A 13 -9.99 1.98 -17.04
N LEU A 14 -8.78 1.86 -17.59
CA LEU A 14 -8.42 0.72 -18.45
C LEU A 14 -8.43 -0.62 -17.69
N ILE A 15 -7.93 -0.66 -16.46
CA ILE A 15 -7.92 -1.87 -15.63
C ILE A 15 -9.36 -2.32 -15.37
N LYS A 16 -10.20 -1.40 -14.90
CA LYS A 16 -11.60 -1.70 -14.57
C LYS A 16 -12.38 -2.18 -15.79
N GLN A 17 -12.23 -1.52 -16.94
CA GLN A 17 -12.92 -1.88 -18.18
C GLN A 17 -12.48 -3.22 -18.77
N ARG A 18 -11.19 -3.57 -18.63
CA ARG A 18 -10.64 -4.79 -19.27
C ARG A 18 -10.72 -6.03 -18.41
N TYR A 19 -10.63 -5.89 -17.09
CA TYR A 19 -10.35 -7.01 -16.19
C TYR A 19 -11.37 -7.19 -15.08
N ASP A 20 -12.36 -6.30 -14.98
CA ASP A 20 -13.36 -6.29 -13.88
C ASP A 20 -12.70 -6.36 -12.48
N ILE A 21 -11.58 -5.67 -12.34
CA ILE A 21 -10.83 -5.56 -11.08
C ILE A 21 -11.07 -4.17 -10.51
N GLU A 22 -11.37 -4.08 -9.20
CA GLU A 22 -11.46 -2.77 -8.52
C GLU A 22 -10.06 -2.21 -8.27
N PRO A 23 -9.67 -1.11 -8.94
CA PRO A 23 -8.36 -0.52 -8.76
C PRO A 23 -8.33 0.38 -7.52
N LEU A 24 -7.40 0.12 -6.60
CA LEU A 24 -7.09 1.05 -5.53
C LEU A 24 -6.19 2.17 -6.04
N VAL A 25 -6.73 3.37 -6.14
CA VAL A 25 -6.02 4.52 -6.71
C VAL A 25 -5.35 5.35 -5.63
N HIS A 26 -4.03 5.53 -5.74
CA HIS A 26 -3.26 6.41 -4.86
C HIS A 26 -3.55 7.88 -5.18
N VAL A 27 -4.09 8.61 -4.23
CA VAL A 27 -4.35 10.06 -4.35
C VAL A 27 -3.43 10.82 -3.41
N THR A 28 -2.58 11.69 -3.98
CA THR A 28 -1.60 12.48 -3.20
C THR A 28 -2.04 13.93 -3.11
N CYS A 29 -1.78 14.55 -1.95
CA CYS A 29 -2.01 15.98 -1.73
C CYS A 29 -0.92 16.86 -2.33
N ARG A 30 0.23 16.28 -2.71
CA ARG A 30 1.40 17.02 -3.20
C ARG A 30 1.18 17.67 -4.55
N ASP A 31 0.51 16.99 -5.47
CA ASP A 31 0.54 17.33 -6.90
C ASP A 31 -0.65 18.21 -7.34
N ARG A 32 -1.63 18.42 -6.49
CA ARG A 32 -2.87 19.12 -6.83
C ARG A 32 -3.33 20.04 -5.70
N ASN A 33 -3.85 21.20 -6.10
CA ASN A 33 -4.61 22.07 -5.20
C ASN A 33 -6.03 21.50 -4.95
N LEU A 34 -6.80 22.15 -4.07
CA LEU A 34 -8.15 21.69 -3.72
C LEU A 34 -9.07 21.54 -4.94
N ILE A 35 -9.01 22.46 -5.91
CA ILE A 35 -9.80 22.38 -7.15
C ILE A 35 -9.41 21.14 -7.95
N GLY A 36 -8.12 20.91 -8.10
CA GLY A 36 -7.59 19.72 -8.79
C GLY A 36 -7.91 18.42 -8.07
N LEU A 37 -7.89 18.40 -6.72
CA LEU A 37 -8.28 17.23 -5.93
C LEU A 37 -9.78 16.94 -6.06
N GLN A 38 -10.65 17.95 -5.99
CA GLN A 38 -12.08 17.81 -6.22
C GLN A 38 -12.36 17.22 -7.61
N SER A 39 -11.80 17.84 -8.66
CA SER A 39 -11.97 17.35 -10.04
C SER A 39 -11.48 15.91 -10.19
N HIS A 40 -10.35 15.56 -9.57
CA HIS A 40 -9.76 14.22 -9.62
C HIS A 40 -10.65 13.17 -8.94
N LEU A 41 -11.16 13.46 -7.74
CA LEU A 41 -12.05 12.56 -7.00
C LEU A 41 -13.38 12.36 -7.75
N LEU A 42 -14.00 13.44 -8.21
CA LEU A 42 -15.25 13.34 -9.00
C LEU A 42 -15.03 12.57 -10.31
N GLY A 43 -13.86 12.75 -10.96
CA GLY A 43 -13.47 11.97 -12.14
C GLY A 43 -13.32 10.47 -11.85
N LEU A 44 -12.72 10.08 -10.72
CA LEU A 44 -12.66 8.69 -10.28
C LEU A 44 -14.06 8.10 -10.06
N SER A 45 -14.91 8.83 -9.35
CA SER A 45 -16.30 8.41 -9.11
C SER A 45 -17.09 8.26 -10.42
N LEU A 46 -16.86 9.15 -11.39
CA LEU A 46 -17.54 9.11 -12.70
C LEU A 46 -17.22 7.82 -13.49
N ILE A 47 -15.98 7.34 -13.40
CA ILE A 47 -15.57 6.07 -14.03
C ILE A 47 -15.83 4.85 -13.15
N GLY A 48 -16.53 5.01 -12.03
CA GLY A 48 -16.92 3.96 -11.10
C GLY A 48 -15.78 3.41 -10.24
N VAL A 49 -14.66 4.14 -10.08
CA VAL A 49 -13.54 3.78 -9.20
C VAL A 49 -13.79 4.40 -7.83
N ASN A 50 -14.02 3.56 -6.83
CA ASN A 50 -14.40 3.98 -5.48
C ASN A 50 -13.31 3.72 -4.44
N GLU A 51 -12.32 2.88 -4.72
CA GLU A 51 -11.22 2.57 -3.81
C GLU A 51 -10.08 3.59 -3.96
N ILE A 52 -9.79 4.36 -2.92
CA ILE A 52 -8.70 5.35 -2.93
C ILE A 52 -7.77 5.17 -1.73
N LEU A 53 -6.46 5.26 -1.97
CA LEU A 53 -5.45 5.38 -0.92
C LEU A 53 -5.10 6.86 -0.72
N ALA A 54 -5.56 7.42 0.40
CA ALA A 54 -5.32 8.82 0.73
C ALA A 54 -3.94 9.00 1.40
N ILE A 55 -3.03 9.65 0.68
CA ILE A 55 -1.66 9.90 1.16
C ILE A 55 -1.27 11.37 1.01
N THR A 56 -0.45 11.88 1.92
CA THR A 56 0.11 13.24 1.81
C THR A 56 1.04 13.33 0.60
N GLY A 57 1.86 12.31 0.38
CA GLY A 57 2.89 12.25 -0.66
C GLY A 57 4.21 12.83 -0.18
N ASP A 58 5.33 12.24 -0.66
CA ASP A 58 6.66 12.71 -0.34
C ASP A 58 6.99 14.01 -1.10
N PRO A 59 7.83 14.90 -0.55
CA PRO A 59 8.27 16.09 -1.27
C PRO A 59 8.91 15.76 -2.62
N SER A 60 8.68 16.61 -3.65
CA SER A 60 9.26 16.43 -4.99
C SER A 60 10.79 16.35 -4.97
N LYS A 61 11.43 17.00 -4.00
CA LYS A 61 12.90 17.03 -3.81
C LYS A 61 13.53 15.63 -3.65
N VAL A 62 12.78 14.65 -3.12
CA VAL A 62 13.25 13.24 -2.97
C VAL A 62 12.85 12.37 -4.16
N GLY A 63 12.22 12.94 -5.18
CA GLY A 63 11.75 12.24 -6.37
C GLY A 63 12.56 12.52 -7.64
N HIS A 64 12.05 12.07 -8.78
CA HIS A 64 12.70 12.22 -10.08
C HIS A 64 12.59 13.64 -10.68
N LEU A 65 11.72 14.49 -10.15
CA LEU A 65 11.51 15.87 -10.59
C LEU A 65 11.62 16.82 -9.40
N PRO A 66 12.86 17.02 -8.86
CA PRO A 66 13.07 17.80 -7.64
C PRO A 66 12.67 19.27 -7.77
N GLY A 67 12.64 19.80 -8.99
CA GLY A 67 12.20 21.17 -9.29
C GLY A 67 10.69 21.36 -9.39
N ALA A 68 9.89 20.30 -9.30
CA ALA A 68 8.43 20.44 -9.34
C ALA A 68 7.91 21.08 -8.05
N THR A 69 6.97 22.02 -8.19
CA THR A 69 6.31 22.69 -7.05
C THR A 69 5.41 21.71 -6.30
N ASN A 70 5.53 21.71 -4.98
CA ASN A 70 4.60 20.98 -4.11
C ASN A 70 3.45 21.91 -3.70
N VAL A 71 2.23 21.37 -3.67
CA VAL A 71 1.02 22.14 -3.38
C VAL A 71 0.64 22.03 -1.90
N TYR A 72 0.24 20.82 -1.48
CA TYR A 72 -0.14 20.53 -0.09
C TYR A 72 -1.19 21.45 0.54
N ASP A 73 -2.24 21.82 -0.20
CA ASP A 73 -3.39 22.56 0.37
C ASP A 73 -4.02 21.77 1.52
N VAL A 74 -3.94 20.45 1.45
CA VAL A 74 -4.38 19.53 2.51
C VAL A 74 -3.36 18.41 2.72
N ASN A 75 -3.48 17.70 3.82
CA ASN A 75 -2.77 16.44 4.08
C ASN A 75 -3.73 15.24 3.88
N SER A 76 -3.25 14.01 4.14
CA SER A 76 -4.06 12.81 3.98
C SER A 76 -5.36 12.81 4.79
N LYS A 77 -5.37 13.43 5.98
CA LYS A 77 -6.60 13.60 6.79
C LYS A 77 -7.59 14.53 6.09
N GLY A 78 -7.15 15.72 5.66
CA GLY A 78 -8.00 16.65 4.92
C GLY A 78 -8.52 16.07 3.60
N LEU A 79 -7.71 15.27 2.89
CA LEU A 79 -8.15 14.53 1.70
C LEU A 79 -9.24 13.51 2.04
N THR A 80 -9.10 12.79 3.16
CA THR A 80 -10.13 11.87 3.65
C THR A 80 -11.43 12.60 3.96
N GLU A 81 -11.36 13.71 4.69
CA GLU A 81 -12.51 14.54 5.02
C GLU A 81 -13.22 15.06 3.76
N LEU A 82 -12.46 15.47 2.73
CA LEU A 82 -12.98 15.90 1.43
C LEU A 82 -13.74 14.76 0.74
N ALA A 83 -13.16 13.57 0.64
CA ALA A 83 -13.80 12.41 0.02
C ALA A 83 -15.09 11.98 0.76
N LEU A 84 -15.08 12.02 2.09
CA LEU A 84 -16.26 11.74 2.92
C LEU A 84 -17.36 12.79 2.77
N ARG A 85 -17.00 14.07 2.55
CA ARG A 85 -18.00 15.10 2.21
C ARG A 85 -18.68 14.80 0.88
N PHE A 86 -17.92 14.36 -0.13
CA PHE A 86 -18.50 13.95 -1.41
C PHE A 86 -19.39 12.72 -1.29
N ASN A 87 -19.05 11.78 -0.42
CA ASN A 87 -19.94 10.66 -0.08
C ASN A 87 -21.27 11.12 0.55
N LYS A 88 -21.25 12.26 1.24
CA LYS A 88 -22.48 12.90 1.77
C LYS A 88 -23.18 13.80 0.77
N GLY A 89 -22.67 13.92 -0.44
CA GLY A 89 -23.23 14.80 -1.48
C GLY A 89 -22.98 16.29 -1.23
N ILE A 90 -21.86 16.64 -0.59
CA ILE A 90 -21.50 18.03 -0.25
C ILE A 90 -20.14 18.35 -0.92
N ASN A 91 -20.06 19.48 -1.64
CA ASN A 91 -18.83 19.94 -2.26
C ASN A 91 -17.86 20.61 -1.26
N THR A 92 -16.73 21.14 -1.77
CA THR A 92 -15.72 21.83 -0.96
C THR A 92 -16.26 23.07 -0.24
N ASP A 93 -17.18 23.79 -0.88
CA ASP A 93 -17.74 25.05 -0.38
C ASP A 93 -18.96 24.87 0.53
N GLY A 94 -19.47 23.63 0.62
CA GLY A 94 -20.61 23.29 1.45
C GLY A 94 -21.93 23.15 0.67
N ASP A 95 -21.91 23.36 -0.64
CA ASP A 95 -23.10 23.22 -1.49
C ASP A 95 -23.43 21.76 -1.77
N ALA A 96 -24.72 21.49 -2.02
CA ALA A 96 -25.18 20.16 -2.37
C ALA A 96 -24.72 19.75 -3.78
N LEU A 97 -24.17 18.55 -3.91
CA LEU A 97 -23.91 17.90 -5.18
C LEU A 97 -25.21 17.23 -5.69
N LYS A 98 -25.41 17.20 -7.01
CA LYS A 98 -26.55 16.48 -7.62
C LYS A 98 -26.52 14.97 -7.38
N LYS A 99 -25.33 14.40 -7.14
CA LYS A 99 -25.08 12.99 -6.82
C LYS A 99 -24.01 12.90 -5.73
N HIS A 100 -24.12 11.92 -4.87
CA HIS A 100 -23.06 11.56 -3.92
C HIS A 100 -22.06 10.58 -4.55
N THR A 101 -20.86 10.53 -4.03
CA THR A 101 -19.85 9.50 -4.33
C THR A 101 -19.98 8.34 -3.35
N ASN A 102 -19.20 7.28 -3.54
CA ASN A 102 -19.15 6.13 -2.64
C ASN A 102 -17.70 5.68 -2.41
N PHE A 103 -16.84 6.62 -2.00
CA PHE A 103 -15.44 6.29 -1.76
C PHE A 103 -15.26 5.44 -0.52
N ASN A 104 -14.51 4.36 -0.67
CA ASN A 104 -13.90 3.60 0.41
C ASN A 104 -12.43 4.04 0.52
N ILE A 105 -12.01 4.48 1.70
CA ILE A 105 -10.76 5.25 1.83
C ILE A 105 -9.74 4.46 2.63
N ALA A 106 -8.68 4.03 1.95
CA ALA A 106 -7.53 3.41 2.56
C ALA A 106 -6.52 4.44 3.09
N GLY A 107 -5.85 4.09 4.17
CA GLY A 107 -4.68 4.79 4.69
C GLY A 107 -3.40 4.00 4.52
N ALA A 108 -2.25 4.70 4.49
CA ALA A 108 -0.95 4.07 4.55
C ALA A 108 -0.45 3.98 5.99
N PHE A 109 0.19 2.85 6.33
CA PHE A 109 0.84 2.62 7.61
C PHE A 109 2.26 2.09 7.40
N ASP A 110 3.24 2.67 8.08
CA ASP A 110 4.62 2.19 8.08
C ASP A 110 4.94 1.55 9.43
N PRO A 111 5.00 0.21 9.50
CA PRO A 111 5.33 -0.51 10.73
C PRO A 111 6.84 -0.50 11.04
N ASN A 112 7.68 -0.03 10.12
CA ASN A 112 9.13 -0.09 10.23
C ASN A 112 9.74 1.13 10.94
N VAL A 113 8.89 2.07 11.41
CA VAL A 113 9.37 3.27 12.12
C VAL A 113 10.02 2.94 13.46
N ARG A 114 10.98 3.76 13.88
CA ARG A 114 11.70 3.57 15.16
C ARG A 114 10.80 3.55 16.40
N LYS A 115 9.77 4.43 16.41
CA LYS A 115 8.82 4.59 17.53
C LYS A 115 7.43 4.20 17.05
N LEU A 116 7.09 2.93 17.25
CA LEU A 116 5.81 2.38 16.78
C LEU A 116 4.62 3.05 17.47
N ASP A 117 4.70 3.33 18.79
CA ASP A 117 3.63 4.00 19.56
C ASP A 117 3.17 5.32 18.91
N GLY A 118 4.13 6.12 18.41
CA GLY A 118 3.81 7.37 17.73
C GLY A 118 3.13 7.14 16.37
N ALA A 119 3.43 6.03 15.70
CA ALA A 119 2.78 5.63 14.46
C ALA A 119 1.36 5.10 14.74
N ILE A 120 1.17 4.33 15.80
CA ILE A 120 -0.15 3.83 16.23
C ILE A 120 -1.06 5.01 16.60
N LYS A 121 -0.60 5.98 17.40
CA LYS A 121 -1.38 7.20 17.69
C LYS A 121 -1.79 7.99 16.44
N ARG A 122 -0.94 8.01 15.40
CA ARG A 122 -1.32 8.61 14.11
C ARG A 122 -2.33 7.75 13.35
N LEU A 123 -2.21 6.43 13.47
CA LEU A 123 -3.13 5.47 12.87
C LEU A 123 -4.54 5.61 13.49
N GLU A 124 -4.64 5.70 14.83
CA GLU A 124 -5.90 5.97 15.54
C GLU A 124 -6.58 7.24 15.03
N LYS A 125 -5.82 8.32 14.82
CA LYS A 125 -6.35 9.57 14.26
C LYS A 125 -6.84 9.40 12.82
N LYS A 126 -6.20 8.54 12.03
CA LYS A 126 -6.64 8.22 10.67
C LYS A 126 -7.93 7.40 10.68
N VAL A 127 -8.04 6.40 11.55
CA VAL A 127 -9.29 5.65 11.77
C VAL A 127 -10.41 6.61 12.18
N ALA A 128 -10.17 7.47 13.17
CA ALA A 128 -11.13 8.46 13.62
C ALA A 128 -11.53 9.48 12.53
N SER A 129 -10.67 9.72 11.54
CA SER A 129 -11.00 10.58 10.38
C SER A 129 -11.83 9.89 9.31
N GLY A 130 -12.10 8.57 9.46
CA GLY A 130 -12.95 7.78 8.57
C GLY A 130 -12.22 6.99 7.49
N MET A 131 -10.91 6.74 7.65
CA MET A 131 -10.23 5.73 6.82
C MET A 131 -10.73 4.33 7.22
N SER A 132 -11.09 3.52 6.21
CA SER A 132 -11.79 2.25 6.41
C SER A 132 -10.85 1.06 6.59
N TYR A 133 -9.65 1.13 6.01
CA TYR A 133 -8.63 0.09 6.09
C TYR A 133 -7.23 0.65 5.83
N PHE A 134 -6.20 -0.17 6.06
CA PHE A 134 -4.81 0.27 5.91
C PHE A 134 -3.98 -0.70 5.09
N ILE A 135 -3.05 -0.13 4.30
CA ILE A 135 -2.01 -0.87 3.60
C ILE A 135 -0.68 -0.55 4.26
N THR A 136 0.12 -1.58 4.58
CA THR A 136 1.41 -1.36 5.21
C THR A 136 2.53 -1.18 4.18
N GLN A 137 3.62 -0.54 4.60
CA GLN A 137 4.92 -0.73 3.97
C GLN A 137 5.35 -2.20 4.13
N PRO A 138 6.24 -2.71 3.24
CA PRO A 138 6.63 -4.11 3.28
C PRO A 138 7.30 -4.47 4.60
N VAL A 139 6.99 -5.66 5.11
CA VAL A 139 7.61 -6.28 6.29
C VAL A 139 8.46 -7.47 5.87
N TYR A 140 9.52 -7.74 6.65
CA TYR A 140 10.52 -8.76 6.32
C TYR A 140 10.84 -9.70 7.48
N SER A 141 10.03 -9.70 8.54
CA SER A 141 10.15 -10.68 9.62
C SER A 141 8.79 -11.04 10.21
N LYS A 142 8.67 -12.28 10.68
CA LYS A 142 7.47 -12.82 11.34
C LYS A 142 7.15 -12.03 12.61
N GLU A 143 8.18 -11.70 13.40
CA GLU A 143 8.06 -10.94 14.64
C GLU A 143 7.43 -9.55 14.38
N LYS A 144 7.80 -8.93 13.26
CA LYS A 144 7.22 -7.63 12.87
C LYS A 144 5.73 -7.76 12.52
N ILE A 145 5.33 -8.82 11.83
CA ILE A 145 3.92 -9.10 11.52
C ILE A 145 3.11 -9.27 12.81
N ILE A 146 3.62 -10.11 13.73
CA ILE A 146 2.99 -10.35 15.03
C ILE A 146 2.92 -9.04 15.84
N GLN A 147 4.01 -8.29 15.89
CA GLN A 147 4.03 -6.98 16.56
C GLN A 147 2.97 -6.04 16.01
N VAL A 148 2.85 -5.94 14.67
CA VAL A 148 1.82 -5.10 14.03
C VAL A 148 0.43 -5.54 14.47
N TYR A 149 0.16 -6.84 14.51
CA TYR A 149 -1.14 -7.36 14.97
C TYR A 149 -1.44 -6.96 16.40
N GLU A 150 -0.52 -7.24 17.33
CA GLU A 150 -0.72 -6.93 18.75
C GLU A 150 -0.98 -5.43 18.98
N GLU A 151 -0.24 -4.58 18.27
CA GLU A 151 -0.36 -3.12 18.42
C GLU A 151 -1.58 -2.52 17.70
N THR A 152 -2.21 -3.25 16.77
CA THR A 152 -3.32 -2.70 15.96
C THR A 152 -4.66 -3.42 16.15
N LYS A 153 -4.71 -4.60 16.76
CA LYS A 153 -5.94 -5.39 16.93
C LYS A 153 -7.07 -4.63 17.63
N HIS A 154 -6.75 -3.69 18.51
CA HIS A 154 -7.74 -2.85 19.22
C HIS A 154 -8.47 -1.86 18.29
N LEU A 155 -7.92 -1.57 17.09
CA LEU A 155 -8.52 -0.61 16.16
C LEU A 155 -9.74 -1.17 15.41
N ASN A 156 -9.92 -2.49 15.43
CA ASN A 156 -11.00 -3.18 14.73
C ASN A 156 -11.14 -2.72 13.26
N THR A 157 -10.01 -2.56 12.58
CA THR A 157 -9.90 -2.04 11.22
C THR A 157 -9.07 -3.01 10.39
N PRO A 158 -9.45 -3.34 9.14
CA PRO A 158 -8.69 -4.24 8.28
C PRO A 158 -7.30 -3.69 7.92
N PHE A 159 -6.30 -4.57 7.90
CA PHE A 159 -4.95 -4.28 7.43
C PHE A 159 -4.56 -5.23 6.31
N PHE A 160 -3.99 -4.66 5.24
CA PHE A 160 -3.33 -5.39 4.17
C PHE A 160 -1.82 -5.31 4.41
N ILE A 161 -1.23 -6.41 4.83
CA ILE A 161 0.19 -6.48 5.16
C ILE A 161 1.01 -6.57 3.88
N GLY A 162 1.94 -5.64 3.71
CA GLY A 162 2.80 -5.55 2.54
C GLY A 162 3.89 -6.63 2.56
N ILE A 163 3.94 -7.45 1.53
CA ILE A 163 5.03 -8.42 1.28
C ILE A 163 5.65 -8.10 -0.08
N MET A 164 6.95 -7.82 -0.09
CA MET A 164 7.73 -7.55 -1.30
C MET A 164 8.88 -8.55 -1.40
N PRO A 165 8.86 -9.46 -2.37
CA PRO A 165 9.95 -10.42 -2.55
C PRO A 165 11.30 -9.72 -2.81
N ILE A 166 12.37 -10.21 -2.22
CA ILE A 166 13.71 -9.69 -2.40
C ILE A 166 14.26 -10.15 -3.75
N ALA A 167 14.57 -9.21 -4.64
CA ALA A 167 14.91 -9.51 -6.03
C ALA A 167 16.37 -9.95 -6.25
N SER A 168 17.29 -9.64 -5.31
CA SER A 168 18.72 -9.97 -5.39
C SER A 168 19.42 -9.66 -4.06
N TYR A 169 20.66 -10.13 -3.90
CA TYR A 169 21.51 -9.76 -2.77
C TYR A 169 21.73 -8.25 -2.65
N ASN A 170 22.01 -7.56 -3.76
CA ASN A 170 22.15 -6.10 -3.75
C ASN A 170 20.87 -5.38 -3.35
N ASN A 171 19.71 -5.94 -3.74
CA ASN A 171 18.43 -5.42 -3.27
C ASN A 171 18.23 -5.65 -1.77
N ALA A 172 18.63 -6.81 -1.23
CA ALA A 172 18.62 -7.07 0.21
C ALA A 172 19.49 -6.06 0.98
N LEU A 173 20.71 -5.83 0.51
CA LEU A 173 21.62 -4.84 1.09
C LEU A 173 21.06 -3.42 1.05
N PHE A 174 20.50 -3.01 -0.09
CA PHE A 174 19.87 -1.70 -0.22
C PHE A 174 18.71 -1.52 0.77
N LEU A 175 17.83 -2.50 0.87
CA LEU A 175 16.71 -2.47 1.81
C LEU A 175 17.21 -2.39 3.26
N HIS A 176 18.25 -3.18 3.61
CA HIS A 176 18.81 -3.22 4.95
C HIS A 176 19.53 -1.92 5.36
N ASN A 177 20.30 -1.32 4.43
CA ASN A 177 21.18 -0.20 4.74
C ASN A 177 20.53 1.16 4.49
N GLU A 178 19.74 1.28 3.40
CA GLU A 178 19.28 2.57 2.88
C GLU A 178 17.81 2.85 3.20
N VAL A 179 17.01 1.81 3.49
CA VAL A 179 15.60 2.02 3.76
C VAL A 179 15.36 2.11 5.27
N PRO A 180 14.93 3.27 5.78
CA PRO A 180 14.74 3.46 7.21
C PRO A 180 13.79 2.43 7.82
N GLY A 181 14.20 1.82 8.92
CA GLY A 181 13.40 0.86 9.68
C GLY A 181 13.38 -0.57 9.14
N ILE A 182 13.82 -0.80 7.89
CA ILE A 182 13.95 -2.16 7.37
C ILE A 182 15.30 -2.74 7.80
N LYS A 183 15.25 -3.82 8.55
CA LYS A 183 16.44 -4.60 8.95
C LYS A 183 16.21 -6.06 8.62
N MET A 184 17.17 -6.64 7.94
CA MET A 184 17.23 -8.09 7.68
C MET A 184 18.21 -8.73 8.64
N SER A 185 17.92 -9.95 9.06
CA SER A 185 18.87 -10.73 9.87
C SER A 185 20.11 -11.06 9.05
N ASP A 186 21.24 -11.26 9.74
CA ASP A 186 22.49 -11.69 9.10
C ASP A 186 22.31 -13.03 8.37
N ASP A 187 21.46 -13.91 8.90
CA ASP A 187 21.12 -15.18 8.26
C ASP A 187 20.47 -14.97 6.89
N VAL A 188 19.46 -14.10 6.77
CA VAL A 188 18.81 -13.76 5.49
C VAL A 188 19.83 -13.16 4.52
N LEU A 189 20.66 -12.22 4.97
CA LEU A 189 21.68 -11.61 4.12
C LEU A 189 22.71 -12.64 3.62
N ASN A 190 23.15 -13.57 4.49
CA ASN A 190 24.08 -14.63 4.14
C ASN A 190 23.47 -15.64 3.16
N GLN A 191 22.20 -16.02 3.31
CA GLN A 191 21.48 -16.85 2.36
C GLN A 191 21.46 -16.21 0.97
N PHE A 192 21.08 -14.92 0.86
CA PHE A 192 21.12 -14.22 -0.43
C PHE A 192 22.53 -14.06 -1.00
N LYS A 193 23.55 -13.85 -0.15
CA LYS A 193 24.95 -13.80 -0.55
C LYS A 193 25.43 -15.11 -1.17
N ALA A 194 25.03 -16.23 -0.58
CA ALA A 194 25.41 -17.56 -1.06
C ALA A 194 24.86 -17.90 -2.46
N VAL A 195 23.71 -17.33 -2.82
CA VAL A 195 23.05 -17.58 -4.11
C VAL A 195 23.12 -16.39 -5.09
N LYS A 196 23.90 -15.35 -4.80
CA LYS A 196 23.89 -14.07 -5.52
C LYS A 196 24.17 -14.17 -7.03
N ASP A 197 24.95 -15.17 -7.43
CA ASP A 197 25.39 -15.39 -8.81
C ASP A 197 24.49 -16.38 -9.57
N ASP A 198 23.49 -16.96 -8.88
CA ASP A 198 22.52 -17.90 -9.44
C ASP A 198 21.11 -17.29 -9.37
N LYS A 199 20.54 -16.88 -10.51
CA LYS A 199 19.26 -16.21 -10.58
C LYS A 199 18.09 -17.08 -10.15
N GLU A 200 18.12 -18.39 -10.49
CA GLU A 200 17.04 -19.33 -10.15
C GLU A 200 17.03 -19.60 -8.66
N LYS A 201 18.18 -19.90 -8.05
CA LYS A 201 18.29 -20.08 -6.61
C LYS A 201 17.94 -18.82 -5.83
N THR A 202 18.29 -17.63 -6.37
CA THR A 202 17.88 -16.35 -5.78
C THR A 202 16.36 -16.19 -5.79
N LYS A 203 15.70 -16.58 -6.89
CA LYS A 203 14.25 -16.57 -7.00
C LYS A 203 13.61 -17.56 -6.03
N GLU A 204 14.06 -18.79 -6.01
CA GLU A 204 13.57 -19.84 -5.11
C GLU A 204 13.68 -19.40 -3.63
N LEU A 205 14.84 -18.88 -3.23
CA LEU A 205 15.05 -18.35 -1.87
C LEU A 205 14.08 -17.21 -1.56
N SER A 206 13.94 -16.26 -2.46
CA SER A 206 13.05 -15.12 -2.31
C SER A 206 11.59 -15.53 -2.13
N LEU A 207 11.13 -16.45 -2.97
CA LEU A 207 9.77 -16.98 -2.91
C LEU A 207 9.52 -17.78 -1.65
N ARG A 208 10.48 -18.63 -1.23
CA ARG A 208 10.39 -19.41 0.01
C ARG A 208 10.23 -18.48 1.22
N LEU A 209 11.13 -17.51 1.39
CA LEU A 209 11.06 -16.55 2.50
C LEU A 209 9.76 -15.72 2.46
N SER A 210 9.30 -15.32 1.27
CA SER A 210 8.06 -14.58 1.15
C SER A 210 6.83 -15.45 1.49
N LYS A 211 6.81 -16.72 1.13
CA LYS A 211 5.75 -17.68 1.50
C LYS A 211 5.68 -17.87 3.01
N GLU A 212 6.81 -17.99 3.69
CA GLU A 212 6.86 -18.06 5.17
C GLU A 212 6.28 -16.82 5.86
N LEU A 213 6.47 -15.64 5.28
CA LEU A 213 5.84 -14.40 5.78
C LEU A 213 4.34 -14.40 5.49
N ILE A 214 3.91 -14.85 4.30
CA ILE A 214 2.50 -14.97 3.91
C ILE A 214 1.76 -15.91 4.85
N ASP A 215 2.35 -17.04 5.24
CA ASP A 215 1.78 -17.96 6.22
C ASP A 215 1.48 -17.23 7.54
N THR A 216 2.46 -16.48 8.05
CA THR A 216 2.27 -15.68 9.27
C THR A 216 1.21 -14.59 9.08
N VAL A 217 1.15 -13.93 7.91
CA VAL A 217 0.08 -12.95 7.63
C VAL A 217 -1.29 -13.62 7.73
N HIS A 218 -1.46 -14.81 7.13
CA HIS A 218 -2.73 -15.54 7.17
C HIS A 218 -3.12 -16.07 8.57
N GLU A 219 -2.19 -16.16 9.51
CA GLU A 219 -2.50 -16.50 10.91
C GLU A 219 -3.14 -15.34 11.67
N TYR A 220 -2.72 -14.11 11.38
CA TYR A 220 -3.08 -12.92 12.16
C TYR A 220 -3.96 -11.92 11.40
N PHE A 221 -3.92 -11.90 10.07
CA PHE A 221 -4.63 -10.92 9.23
C PHE A 221 -5.39 -11.59 8.09
N ASN A 222 -6.46 -10.92 7.64
CA ASN A 222 -7.24 -11.34 6.47
C ASN A 222 -6.83 -10.61 5.18
N GLY A 223 -5.87 -9.69 5.25
CA GLY A 223 -5.45 -8.84 4.13
C GLY A 223 -3.97 -8.99 3.79
N LEU A 224 -3.67 -9.24 2.52
CA LEU A 224 -2.31 -9.33 1.97
C LEU A 224 -2.14 -8.32 0.84
N TYR A 225 -1.02 -7.58 0.83
CA TYR A 225 -0.61 -6.68 -0.24
C TYR A 225 0.72 -7.14 -0.84
N ILE A 226 0.67 -7.75 -2.02
CA ILE A 226 1.88 -8.21 -2.73
C ILE A 226 2.44 -7.06 -3.57
N ILE A 227 3.69 -6.67 -3.29
CA ILE A 227 4.40 -5.61 -3.98
C ILE A 227 5.33 -6.23 -5.02
N THR A 228 5.12 -5.90 -6.31
CA THR A 228 5.94 -6.42 -7.40
C THR A 228 7.29 -5.69 -7.45
N PRO A 229 8.43 -6.38 -7.16
CA PRO A 229 9.73 -5.75 -7.21
C PRO A 229 10.23 -5.63 -8.66
N PHE A 230 10.71 -4.47 -9.07
CA PHE A 230 11.38 -4.25 -10.37
C PHE A 230 10.66 -4.86 -11.59
N GLN A 231 9.31 -4.85 -11.59
CA GLN A 231 8.48 -5.45 -12.65
C GLN A 231 8.64 -6.99 -12.81
N LYS A 232 9.16 -7.68 -11.81
CA LYS A 232 9.22 -9.14 -11.78
C LYS A 232 7.82 -9.71 -11.45
N VAL A 233 6.93 -9.67 -12.44
CA VAL A 233 5.53 -10.06 -12.28
C VAL A 233 5.38 -11.53 -11.91
N ASP A 234 6.28 -12.39 -12.39
CA ASP A 234 6.32 -13.82 -12.10
C ASP A 234 6.43 -14.13 -10.60
N TYR A 235 7.20 -13.32 -9.82
CA TYR A 235 7.25 -13.44 -8.37
C TYR A 235 5.88 -13.18 -7.73
N SER A 236 5.23 -12.09 -8.14
CA SER A 236 3.94 -11.70 -7.57
C SER A 236 2.82 -12.67 -7.93
N LEU A 237 2.82 -13.21 -9.16
CA LEU A 237 1.85 -14.21 -9.59
C LEU A 237 1.97 -15.50 -8.77
N GLU A 238 3.20 -15.97 -8.54
CA GLU A 238 3.42 -17.19 -7.74
C GLU A 238 2.98 -17.01 -6.28
N LEU A 239 3.31 -15.85 -5.67
CA LEU A 239 2.89 -15.55 -4.30
C LEU A 239 1.37 -15.35 -4.19
N ALA A 240 0.73 -14.75 -5.19
CA ALA A 240 -0.71 -14.61 -5.23
C ALA A 240 -1.42 -15.97 -5.35
N ALA A 241 -0.91 -16.86 -6.22
CA ALA A 241 -1.43 -18.22 -6.34
C ALA A 241 -1.26 -19.00 -5.02
N TYR A 242 -0.10 -18.90 -4.39
CA TYR A 242 0.17 -19.50 -3.08
C TYR A 242 -0.80 -19.01 -2.00
N SER A 243 -0.97 -17.71 -1.86
CA SER A 243 -1.88 -17.11 -0.89
C SER A 243 -3.33 -17.58 -1.10
N LYS A 244 -3.80 -17.63 -2.37
CA LYS A 244 -5.14 -18.13 -2.70
C LYS A 244 -5.32 -19.60 -2.31
N SER A 245 -4.29 -20.45 -2.46
CA SER A 245 -4.37 -21.87 -2.07
C SER A 245 -4.55 -22.05 -0.57
N ILE A 246 -3.94 -21.18 0.25
CA ILE A 246 -4.12 -21.21 1.71
C ILE A 246 -5.57 -20.86 2.08
N THR A 247 -6.13 -19.82 1.47
CA THR A 247 -7.50 -19.37 1.74
C THR A 247 -8.51 -20.44 1.34
N ALA A 248 -8.38 -21.04 0.15
CA ALA A 248 -9.25 -22.10 -0.32
C ALA A 248 -9.22 -23.34 0.59
N ASN A 249 -8.04 -23.72 1.10
CA ASN A 249 -7.90 -24.83 2.05
C ASN A 249 -8.58 -24.54 3.40
N LYS A 250 -8.56 -23.30 3.87
CA LYS A 250 -9.25 -22.89 5.10
C LYS A 250 -10.78 -22.94 4.94
N GLU A 251 -11.31 -22.50 3.81
CA GLU A 251 -12.74 -22.55 3.50
C GLU A 251 -13.27 -23.98 3.30
N ALA A 252 -12.43 -24.92 2.85
CA ALA A 252 -12.79 -26.31 2.67
C ALA A 252 -12.83 -27.12 3.99
N ILE A 253 -12.28 -26.58 5.09
CA ILE A 253 -12.23 -27.23 6.41
C ILE A 253 -13.36 -26.73 7.33
N LEU A 254 -14.02 -25.62 7.00
CA LEU A 254 -15.17 -25.05 7.70
C LEU A 254 -16.48 -25.53 7.11
#